data_2a5226d78435e5828584b8c5a80c7ee3
#
_entry.id   2a5226d78435e5828584b8c5a80c7ee3
#
_cell.length_a   1.000
_cell.length_b   1.000
_cell.length_c   1.000
_cell.angle_alpha   90.00
_cell.angle_beta   90.00
_cell.angle_gamma   90.00
#
_symmetry.space_group_name_H-M   'P 1'
#
loop_
_entity.id
_entity.type
_entity.pdbx_description
1 polymer ?
#
loop_
_entity_poly.entity_id
_entity_poly.type
_entity_poly.pdbx_seq_one_letter_code
_entity_poly.pdbx_strand_id
1 'polypeptide(L)'
;KILCNAHDGELATYEQIEKAYNDGAEWCSYGWSKDQMALYPTQKKTYNKLKGMAGYENSCGRPGINGGYIKNKHSRFGVNCYAPKDKPSNIEKKIMNSETIIPSQPDTEDQKKINFYKKNIHRIIKKPFNSDKWSSF
;
A
#
# COMPACT_ATOMS: atom_id res chain seq x y z
N LYS A 1 7.95 -6.96 0.02
CA LYS A 1 8.90 -6.73 -1.06
C LYS A 1 8.38 -7.31 -2.39
N ILE A 2 8.09 -8.61 -2.46
CA ILE A 2 7.64 -9.29 -3.70
C ILE A 2 6.41 -8.61 -4.30
N LEU A 3 5.41 -8.28 -3.49
CA LEU A 3 4.19 -7.63 -3.95
C LEU A 3 4.46 -6.23 -4.51
N CYS A 4 5.34 -5.45 -3.87
CA CYS A 4 5.74 -4.14 -4.38
C CYS A 4 6.46 -4.27 -5.73
N ASN A 5 7.36 -5.24 -5.86
CA ASN A 5 8.04 -5.52 -7.13
C ASN A 5 7.05 -5.92 -8.24
N ALA A 6 5.97 -6.64 -7.89
CA ALA A 6 4.91 -6.97 -8.85
C ALA A 6 4.15 -5.74 -9.37
N HIS A 7 4.19 -4.62 -8.64
CA HIS A 7 3.66 -3.32 -9.03
C HIS A 7 4.73 -2.35 -9.58
N ASP A 8 5.88 -2.88 -9.97
CA ASP A 8 7.03 -2.10 -10.46
C ASP A 8 7.52 -1.04 -9.44
N GLY A 9 7.37 -1.35 -8.17
CA GLY A 9 7.74 -0.51 -7.06
C GLY A 9 8.63 -1.20 -6.06
N GLU A 10 8.96 -0.47 -5.01
CA GLU A 10 9.76 -0.93 -3.89
C GLU A 10 9.00 -0.74 -2.57
N LEU A 11 9.47 -1.37 -1.49
CA LEU A 11 8.96 -1.05 -0.16
C LEU A 11 9.21 0.42 0.14
N ALA A 12 8.17 1.11 0.60
CA ALA A 12 8.28 2.50 0.99
C ALA A 12 9.24 2.66 2.18
N THR A 13 10.05 3.71 2.16
CA THR A 13 10.86 4.13 3.30
C THR A 13 9.99 4.89 4.30
N TYR A 14 10.49 5.02 5.54
CA TYR A 14 9.84 5.88 6.55
C TYR A 14 9.66 7.32 6.03
N GLU A 15 10.70 7.88 5.43
CA GLU A 15 10.69 9.24 4.90
C GLU A 15 9.65 9.43 3.78
N GLN A 16 9.47 8.41 2.94
CA GLN A 16 8.43 8.44 1.90
C GLN A 16 7.02 8.41 2.48
N ILE A 17 6.81 7.63 3.55
CA ILE A 17 5.53 7.60 4.27
C ILE A 17 5.28 8.90 5.02
N GLU A 18 6.31 9.47 5.65
CA GLU A 18 6.24 10.76 6.33
C GLU A 18 5.91 11.89 5.33
N LYS A 19 6.57 11.90 4.18
CA LYS A 19 6.23 12.85 3.11
C LYS A 19 4.79 12.70 2.66
N ALA A 20 4.33 11.48 2.44
CA ALA A 20 2.93 11.22 2.08
C ALA A 20 1.97 11.73 3.16
N TYR A 21 2.28 11.50 4.44
CA TYR A 21 1.52 12.04 5.56
C TYR A 21 1.45 13.57 5.51
N ASN A 22 2.59 14.24 5.32
CA ASN A 22 2.65 15.71 5.22
C ASN A 22 1.87 16.25 4.02
N ASP A 23 1.75 15.47 2.95
CA ASP A 23 0.95 15.77 1.76
C ASP A 23 -0.54 15.40 1.93
N GLY A 24 -0.95 14.92 3.11
CA GLY A 24 -2.34 14.62 3.46
C GLY A 24 -2.77 13.15 3.33
N ALA A 25 -1.85 12.24 3.06
CA ALA A 25 -2.16 10.82 2.96
C ALA A 25 -2.49 10.19 4.33
N GLU A 26 -3.41 9.25 4.32
CA GLU A 26 -3.73 8.41 5.46
C GLU A 26 -4.31 7.06 5.03
N TRP A 27 -4.01 6.01 5.81
CA TRP A 27 -4.63 4.70 5.66
C TRP A 27 -4.56 3.91 6.97
N CYS A 28 -5.64 3.55 7.56
CA CYS A 28 -5.75 2.98 8.92
C CYS A 28 -5.36 1.50 9.02
N SER A 29 -4.27 1.08 8.40
CA SER A 29 -3.81 -0.32 8.47
C SER A 29 -2.30 -0.42 8.31
N TYR A 30 -1.67 -1.24 9.15
CA TYR A 30 -0.25 -1.50 9.07
C TYR A 30 0.16 -2.08 7.72
N GLY A 31 1.22 -1.55 7.16
CA GLY A 31 1.89 -2.07 5.99
C GLY A 31 3.39 -2.24 6.23
N TRP A 32 3.93 -3.39 5.82
CA TRP A 32 5.37 -3.61 5.79
C TRP A 32 6.04 -2.55 4.94
N SER A 33 7.05 -1.93 5.51
CA SER A 33 7.85 -0.87 4.92
C SER A 33 9.33 -1.25 4.97
N LYS A 34 10.21 -0.46 4.39
CA LYS A 34 11.65 -0.71 4.44
C LYS A 34 12.15 -0.77 5.88
N ASP A 35 13.27 -1.46 6.08
CA ASP A 35 13.92 -1.66 7.39
C ASP A 35 13.05 -2.41 8.42
N GLN A 36 12.23 -3.34 7.92
CA GLN A 36 11.40 -4.21 8.76
C GLN A 36 10.45 -3.45 9.68
N MET A 37 9.94 -2.32 9.22
CA MET A 37 8.92 -1.54 9.91
C MET A 37 7.52 -1.85 9.38
N ALA A 38 6.54 -1.86 10.27
CA ALA A 38 5.12 -1.85 9.91
C ALA A 38 4.54 -0.49 10.28
N LEU A 39 4.07 0.25 9.30
CA LEU A 39 3.72 1.66 9.44
C LEU A 39 2.40 2.00 8.76
N TYR A 40 1.72 3.00 9.29
CA TYR A 40 0.65 3.71 8.60
C TYR A 40 0.50 5.15 9.11
N PRO A 41 0.12 6.10 8.25
CA PRO A 41 -0.14 7.47 8.66
C PRO A 41 -1.62 7.69 8.98
N THR A 42 -1.88 8.55 9.95
CA THR A 42 -3.23 9.02 10.29
C THR A 42 -3.24 10.53 10.41
N GLN A 43 -4.17 11.18 9.72
CA GLN A 43 -4.34 12.63 9.78
C GLN A 43 -5.03 13.05 11.08
N LYS A 44 -4.61 14.20 11.61
CA LYS A 44 -5.18 14.77 12.83
C LYS A 44 -6.71 14.98 12.73
N LYS A 45 -7.19 15.37 11.56
CA LYS A 45 -8.62 15.57 11.31
C LYS A 45 -9.41 14.27 11.52
N THR A 46 -8.93 13.17 10.98
CA THR A 46 -9.56 11.84 11.14
C THR A 46 -9.51 11.37 12.58
N TYR A 47 -8.36 11.52 13.23
CA TYR A 47 -8.24 11.21 14.66
C TYR A 47 -9.24 11.96 15.52
N ASN A 48 -9.35 13.28 15.34
CA ASN A 48 -10.29 14.11 16.10
C ASN A 48 -11.76 13.70 15.86
N LYS A 49 -12.09 13.34 14.61
CA LYS A 49 -13.42 12.84 14.27
C LYS A 49 -13.73 11.53 14.99
N LEU A 50 -12.80 10.58 14.93
CA LEU A 50 -12.99 9.24 15.54
C LEU A 50 -13.01 9.30 17.07
N LYS A 51 -12.21 10.18 17.67
CA LYS A 51 -12.19 10.40 19.12
C LYS A 51 -13.56 10.80 19.67
N GLY A 52 -14.38 11.49 18.88
CA GLY A 52 -15.77 11.84 19.26
C GLY A 52 -16.80 10.74 19.00
N MET A 53 -16.41 9.60 18.45
CA MET A 53 -17.31 8.51 18.09
C MET A 53 -17.14 7.33 19.04
N ALA A 54 -18.14 7.06 19.87
CA ALA A 54 -18.12 5.96 20.84
C ALA A 54 -17.86 4.61 20.16
N GLY A 55 -16.85 3.88 20.65
CA GLY A 55 -16.41 2.59 20.11
C GLY A 55 -15.42 2.67 18.95
N TYR A 56 -15.11 3.87 18.46
CA TYR A 56 -14.18 4.08 17.33
C TYR A 56 -12.97 4.95 17.68
N GLU A 57 -12.80 5.30 18.94
CA GLU A 57 -11.80 6.27 19.43
C GLU A 57 -10.37 5.90 19.05
N ASN A 58 -10.06 4.61 18.97
CA ASN A 58 -8.74 4.09 18.66
C ASN A 58 -8.64 3.39 17.29
N SER A 59 -9.64 3.57 16.42
CA SER A 59 -9.74 2.79 15.18
C SER A 59 -8.63 3.07 14.16
N CYS A 60 -7.99 4.24 14.19
CA CYS A 60 -6.93 4.65 13.28
C CYS A 60 -5.62 5.08 13.98
N GLY A 61 -5.42 4.69 15.22
CA GLY A 61 -4.23 5.04 15.98
C GLY A 61 -4.14 6.52 16.30
N ARG A 62 -2.94 7.07 16.31
CA ARG A 62 -2.64 8.45 16.67
C ARG A 62 -2.34 9.30 15.44
N PRO A 63 -2.45 10.63 15.51
CA PRO A 63 -2.01 11.50 14.41
C PRO A 63 -0.51 11.32 14.14
N GLY A 64 -0.14 11.30 12.87
CA GLY A 64 1.23 11.07 12.42
C GLY A 64 1.47 9.66 11.95
N ILE A 65 2.71 9.20 12.02
CA ILE A 65 3.10 7.86 11.62
C ILE A 65 2.94 6.90 12.80
N ASN A 66 2.11 5.89 12.62
CA ASN A 66 1.90 4.82 13.60
C ASN A 66 2.75 3.60 13.24
N GLY A 67 3.23 2.88 14.26
CA GLY A 67 3.98 1.65 14.11
C GLY A 67 5.46 1.80 14.42
N GLY A 68 6.26 0.91 13.86
CA GLY A 68 7.69 0.86 14.10
C GLY A 68 8.30 -0.46 13.68
N TYR A 69 9.47 -0.77 14.20
CA TYR A 69 10.18 -2.02 13.94
C TYR A 69 9.41 -3.23 14.49
N ILE A 70 9.26 -4.25 13.68
CA ILE A 70 8.59 -5.51 14.06
C ILE A 70 9.61 -6.64 14.01
N LYS A 71 9.92 -7.20 15.17
CA LYS A 71 10.91 -8.28 15.30
C LYS A 71 10.50 -9.56 14.57
N ASN A 72 9.21 -9.91 14.59
CA ASN A 72 8.72 -11.12 13.94
C ASN A 72 8.45 -10.86 12.46
N LYS A 73 9.35 -11.33 11.60
CA LYS A 73 9.26 -11.23 10.13
C LYS A 73 8.04 -11.93 9.54
N HIS A 74 7.43 -12.86 10.27
CA HIS A 74 6.29 -13.65 9.80
C HIS A 74 4.94 -13.05 10.19
N SER A 75 4.94 -11.93 10.92
CA SER A 75 3.70 -11.19 11.18
C SER A 75 3.04 -10.76 9.88
N ARG A 76 1.72 -10.93 9.82
CA ARG A 76 0.95 -10.61 8.62
C ARG A 76 0.43 -9.18 8.67
N PHE A 77 0.93 -8.37 7.77
CA PHE A 77 0.47 -7.01 7.50
C PHE A 77 0.29 -6.83 6.00
N GLY A 78 -0.36 -5.75 5.58
CA GLY A 78 -0.27 -5.28 4.22
C GLY A 78 1.16 -4.88 3.84
N VAL A 79 1.34 -4.22 2.72
CA VAL A 79 2.62 -3.65 2.29
C VAL A 79 2.44 -2.20 1.89
N ASN A 80 3.38 -1.36 2.26
CA ASN A 80 3.49 0.00 1.78
C ASN A 80 4.50 0.03 0.63
N CYS A 81 4.01 0.25 -0.58
CA CYS A 81 4.84 0.31 -1.77
C CYS A 81 5.01 1.75 -2.23
N TYR A 82 6.24 2.08 -2.63
CA TYR A 82 6.54 3.28 -3.38
C TYR A 82 6.75 2.90 -4.84
N ALA A 83 5.86 3.37 -5.70
CA ALA A 83 5.86 3.05 -7.11
C ALA A 83 5.56 4.31 -7.94
N PRO A 84 5.96 4.35 -9.24
CA PRO A 84 5.51 5.40 -10.14
C PRO A 84 3.96 5.44 -10.16
N LYS A 85 3.39 6.64 -10.17
CA LYS A 85 1.94 6.79 -10.35
C LYS A 85 1.54 6.22 -11.69
N ASP A 86 0.61 5.27 -11.70
CA ASP A 86 -0.07 4.87 -12.91
C ASP A 86 -0.78 6.09 -13.51
N LYS A 87 -0.55 6.33 -14.79
CA LYS A 87 -1.33 7.36 -15.50
C LYS A 87 -2.79 6.94 -15.48
N PRO A 88 -3.72 7.84 -15.09
CA PRO A 88 -5.10 7.46 -14.89
C PRO A 88 -5.77 6.98 -16.18
N SER A 89 -6.54 5.94 -16.05
CA SER A 89 -7.75 5.55 -16.76
C SER A 89 -7.70 4.77 -18.07
N ASN A 90 -6.84 5.02 -19.04
CA ASN A 90 -6.90 4.27 -20.29
C ASN A 90 -6.27 2.87 -20.21
N ILE A 91 -5.37 2.69 -19.25
CA ILE A 91 -4.71 1.41 -18.98
C ILE A 91 -5.61 0.51 -18.13
N GLU A 92 -6.30 1.04 -17.14
CA GLU A 92 -7.24 0.26 -16.33
C GLU A 92 -8.37 -0.35 -17.19
N LYS A 93 -8.94 0.41 -18.09
CA LYS A 93 -9.95 -0.11 -19.04
C LYS A 93 -9.38 -1.17 -19.99
N LYS A 94 -8.12 -1.05 -20.40
CA LYS A 94 -7.46 -2.06 -21.24
C LYS A 94 -7.06 -3.29 -20.44
N ILE A 95 -6.65 -3.14 -19.19
CA ILE A 95 -6.29 -4.26 -18.30
C ILE A 95 -7.53 -5.07 -17.91
N MET A 96 -8.67 -4.42 -17.71
CA MET A 96 -9.95 -5.13 -17.48
C MET A 96 -10.39 -5.98 -18.68
N ASN A 97 -9.91 -5.67 -19.88
CA ASN A 97 -10.33 -6.32 -21.13
C ASN A 97 -9.21 -7.11 -21.84
N SER A 98 -7.98 -7.16 -21.32
CA SER A 98 -6.88 -7.86 -21.98
C SER A 98 -6.44 -9.11 -21.23
N GLU A 99 -6.45 -10.24 -21.93
CA GLU A 99 -5.68 -11.41 -21.54
C GLU A 99 -4.20 -11.13 -21.75
N THR A 100 -3.42 -11.07 -20.69
CA THR A 100 -1.98 -10.84 -20.76
C THR A 100 -1.25 -12.12 -21.14
N ILE A 101 -0.55 -12.08 -22.27
CA ILE A 101 0.38 -13.13 -22.71
C ILE A 101 1.70 -12.91 -21.95
N ILE A 102 2.15 -13.94 -21.23
CA ILE A 102 3.40 -13.90 -20.45
C ILE A 102 4.51 -14.57 -21.25
N PRO A 103 5.67 -13.92 -21.48
CA PRO A 103 6.83 -14.57 -22.10
C PRO A 103 7.41 -15.64 -21.17
N SER A 104 7.71 -16.80 -21.72
CA SER A 104 8.29 -17.92 -21.00
C SER A 104 9.80 -17.77 -20.85
N GLN A 105 10.26 -17.41 -19.65
CA GLN A 105 11.63 -17.64 -19.22
C GLN A 105 11.65 -18.46 -17.93
N PRO A 106 12.67 -19.30 -17.70
CA PRO A 106 12.77 -20.02 -16.43
C PRO A 106 12.99 -19.05 -15.29
N ASP A 107 11.92 -18.84 -14.53
CA ASP A 107 11.89 -17.86 -13.48
C ASP A 107 12.46 -18.41 -12.18
N THR A 108 13.21 -17.58 -11.45
CA THR A 108 13.52 -17.81 -10.05
C THR A 108 12.22 -17.95 -9.25
N GLU A 109 12.27 -18.56 -8.06
CA GLU A 109 11.08 -18.68 -7.19
C GLU A 109 10.41 -17.33 -6.92
N ASP A 110 11.21 -16.29 -6.69
CA ASP A 110 10.71 -14.94 -6.47
C ASP A 110 10.07 -14.37 -7.72
N GLN A 111 10.64 -14.62 -8.89
CA GLN A 111 10.09 -14.19 -10.16
C GLN A 111 8.76 -14.87 -10.46
N LYS A 112 8.62 -16.17 -10.15
CA LYS A 112 7.35 -16.89 -10.25
C LYS A 112 6.28 -16.28 -9.35
N LYS A 113 6.62 -15.90 -8.12
CA LYS A 113 5.71 -15.23 -7.18
C LYS A 113 5.31 -13.84 -7.70
N ILE A 114 6.26 -13.06 -8.20
CA ILE A 114 5.99 -11.75 -8.81
C ILE A 114 5.03 -11.90 -9.99
N ASN A 115 5.28 -12.85 -10.88
CA ASN A 115 4.43 -13.11 -12.03
C ASN A 115 3.03 -13.58 -11.63
N PHE A 116 2.93 -14.43 -10.60
CA PHE A 116 1.65 -14.83 -10.03
C PHE A 116 0.85 -13.63 -9.53
N TYR A 117 1.47 -12.71 -8.78
CA TYR A 117 0.81 -11.51 -8.30
C TYR A 117 0.46 -10.54 -9.44
N LYS A 118 1.33 -10.38 -10.43
CA LYS A 118 1.02 -9.57 -11.63
C LYS A 118 -0.19 -10.10 -12.37
N LYS A 119 -0.27 -11.41 -12.56
CA LYS A 119 -1.41 -12.07 -13.22
C LYS A 119 -2.72 -11.92 -12.46
N ASN A 120 -2.66 -11.90 -11.13
CA ASN A 120 -3.83 -11.82 -10.27
C ASN A 120 -4.02 -10.42 -9.65
N ILE A 121 -3.37 -9.42 -10.19
CA ILE A 121 -3.33 -8.07 -9.60
C ILE A 121 -4.74 -7.44 -9.49
N HIS A 122 -5.63 -7.78 -10.42
CA HIS A 122 -7.03 -7.37 -10.40
C HIS A 122 -7.85 -7.99 -9.26
N ARG A 123 -7.39 -9.13 -8.72
CA ARG A 123 -8.02 -9.81 -7.57
C ARG A 123 -7.46 -9.32 -6.22
N ILE A 124 -6.34 -8.61 -6.26
CA ILE A 124 -5.75 -8.00 -5.06
C ILE A 124 -6.54 -6.74 -4.75
N ILE A 125 -7.15 -6.70 -3.58
CA ILE A 125 -7.92 -5.54 -3.14
C ILE A 125 -6.97 -4.36 -3.00
N LYS A 126 -7.13 -3.39 -3.88
CA LYS A 126 -6.50 -2.07 -3.76
C LYS A 126 -7.51 -1.15 -3.11
N LYS A 127 -7.13 -0.49 -2.03
CA LYS A 127 -7.96 0.60 -1.54
C LYS A 127 -7.91 1.73 -2.57
N PRO A 128 -9.06 2.25 -3.01
CA PRO A 128 -9.08 3.37 -3.92
C PRO A 128 -8.33 4.54 -3.30
N PHE A 129 -7.52 5.19 -4.11
CA PHE A 129 -6.72 6.32 -3.69
C PHE A 129 -7.12 7.54 -4.50
N ASN A 130 -7.66 8.55 -3.82
CA ASN A 130 -7.98 9.81 -4.45
C ASN A 130 -6.70 10.65 -4.55
N SER A 131 -6.13 10.76 -5.75
CA SER A 131 -4.90 11.48 -6.01
C SER A 131 -4.99 12.98 -5.70
N ASP A 132 -6.18 13.56 -5.79
CA ASP A 132 -6.39 14.99 -5.55
C ASP A 132 -6.46 15.31 -4.05
N LYS A 133 -6.91 14.36 -3.26
CA LYS A 133 -7.06 14.51 -1.81
C LYS A 133 -6.04 13.69 -1.01
N TRP A 134 -5.19 12.89 -1.65
CA TRP A 134 -4.27 11.98 -0.98
C TRP A 134 -4.94 11.13 0.12
N SER A 135 -6.13 10.65 -0.14
CA SER A 135 -6.91 9.84 0.81
C SER A 135 -7.59 8.66 0.12
N SER A 136 -8.04 7.69 0.92
CA SER A 136 -8.84 6.57 0.43
C SER A 136 -10.33 6.89 0.20
N PHE A 137 -10.67 8.17 0.30
CA PHE A 137 -12.04 8.67 0.10
C PHE A 137 -12.08 9.86 -0.85
#